data_16516b17912902904609e44c7ef542c2
#
_entry.id   16516b17912902904609e44c7ef542c2
#
_cell.length_a   1.000
_cell.length_b   1.000
_cell.length_c   1.000
_cell.angle_alpha   90.00
_cell.angle_beta   90.00
_cell.angle_gamma   90.00
#
_symmetry.space_group_name_H-M   'P 1'
#
loop_
_entity.id
_entity.type
_entity.pdbx_description
1 polymer ?
#
loop_
_entity_poly.entity_id
_entity_poly.type
_entity_poly.pdbx_seq_one_letter_code
_entity_poly.pdbx_strand_id
1 'polypeptide(L)'
;MRKEIDLILSELRAIEVHKYYLSEREGREVSLEEAMADFLDNYETDFLCKKQMEDNLEQKQEIQRYKWIESEKEGHDIGKQKAALEWIEKYGGIWREERESLEKNGFIGQVVKIEHKNGTHIDIAKLAEIARNFDCDIYIHLSRMEHYNFKLFGKKEYLNVKSILSPKFLNATHGESIEFIATGGRAKDALEASARLIRELSPSLSV
;
A
#
# COMPACT_ATOMS: atom_id res chain seq x y z
N MET A 1 -28.20 -9.62 8.27
CA MET A 1 -26.86 -9.86 8.85
C MET A 1 -25.89 -10.10 7.70
N ARG A 2 -24.86 -9.29 7.55
CA ARG A 2 -23.79 -9.51 6.54
C ARG A 2 -23.07 -10.82 6.87
N LYS A 3 -22.73 -11.58 5.84
CA LYS A 3 -21.95 -12.82 6.01
C LYS A 3 -20.47 -12.49 5.94
N GLU A 4 -19.63 -13.33 6.51
CA GLU A 4 -18.16 -13.18 6.44
C GLU A 4 -17.64 -12.96 5.00
N ILE A 5 -18.26 -13.59 4.03
CA ILE A 5 -17.93 -13.47 2.60
C ILE A 5 -18.21 -12.07 2.01
N ASP A 6 -19.03 -11.26 2.69
CA ASP A 6 -19.39 -9.91 2.26
C ASP A 6 -18.50 -8.83 2.90
N LEU A 7 -17.58 -9.23 3.78
CA LEU A 7 -16.68 -8.33 4.48
C LEU A 7 -15.38 -8.12 3.68
N ILE A 8 -14.91 -6.90 3.69
CA ILE A 8 -13.60 -6.59 3.13
C ILE A 8 -12.47 -7.01 4.09
N LEU A 9 -11.28 -7.21 3.57
CA LEU A 9 -10.13 -7.72 4.35
C LEU A 9 -9.82 -6.87 5.59
N SER A 10 -9.93 -5.55 5.49
CA SER A 10 -9.72 -4.66 6.63
C SER A 10 -10.78 -4.82 7.73
N GLU A 11 -12.04 -5.10 7.37
CA GLU A 11 -13.10 -5.43 8.35
C GLU A 11 -12.81 -6.76 9.04
N LEU A 12 -12.44 -7.80 8.27
CA LEU A 12 -12.11 -9.11 8.86
C LEU A 12 -10.97 -9.00 9.89
N ARG A 13 -9.94 -8.22 9.60
CA ARG A 13 -8.84 -8.00 10.55
C ARG A 13 -9.24 -7.14 11.75
N ALA A 14 -10.10 -6.16 11.55
CA ALA A 14 -10.65 -5.40 12.66
C ALA A 14 -11.46 -6.29 13.60
N ILE A 15 -12.22 -7.24 13.04
CA ILE A 15 -12.97 -8.24 13.80
C ILE A 15 -12.02 -9.19 14.55
N GLU A 16 -10.93 -9.66 13.95
CA GLU A 16 -9.93 -10.48 14.64
C GLU A 16 -9.30 -9.74 15.85
N VAL A 17 -8.94 -8.47 15.67
CA VAL A 17 -8.44 -7.63 16.75
C VAL A 17 -9.52 -7.41 17.82
N HIS A 18 -10.75 -7.16 17.39
CA HIS A 18 -11.91 -7.00 18.27
C HIS A 18 -12.17 -8.26 19.09
N LYS A 19 -12.12 -9.45 18.47
CA LYS A 19 -12.21 -10.75 19.14
C LYS A 19 -11.23 -10.88 20.28
N TYR A 20 -9.97 -10.48 20.05
CA TYR A 20 -8.93 -10.52 21.10
C TYR A 20 -9.32 -9.67 22.31
N TYR A 21 -9.67 -8.39 22.11
CA TYR A 21 -10.06 -7.50 23.20
C TYR A 21 -11.38 -7.89 23.88
N LEU A 22 -12.33 -8.43 23.11
CA LEU A 22 -13.59 -8.92 23.63
C LEU A 22 -13.37 -10.13 24.55
N SER A 23 -12.49 -11.05 24.13
CA SER A 23 -12.11 -12.22 24.93
C SER A 23 -11.40 -11.82 26.24
N GLU A 24 -10.50 -10.84 26.20
CA GLU A 24 -9.86 -10.29 27.40
C GLU A 24 -10.89 -9.66 28.36
N ARG A 25 -11.80 -8.87 27.83
CA ARG A 25 -12.84 -8.18 28.61
C ARG A 25 -13.79 -9.15 29.30
N GLU A 26 -14.15 -10.25 28.63
CA GLU A 26 -15.09 -11.24 29.14
C GLU A 26 -14.43 -12.36 29.95
N GLY A 27 -13.11 -12.45 29.95
CA GLY A 27 -12.37 -13.48 30.66
C GLY A 27 -12.59 -14.91 30.12
N ARG A 28 -13.05 -15.02 28.85
CA ARG A 28 -13.28 -16.28 28.14
C ARG A 28 -12.88 -16.17 26.67
N GLU A 29 -12.64 -17.28 26.02
CA GLU A 29 -12.47 -17.27 24.58
C GLU A 29 -13.82 -16.96 23.89
N VAL A 30 -13.86 -15.89 23.09
CA VAL A 30 -15.00 -15.50 22.27
C VAL A 30 -14.84 -16.11 20.88
N SER A 31 -15.91 -16.63 20.28
CA SER A 31 -15.86 -17.16 18.92
C SER A 31 -15.72 -16.03 17.89
N LEU A 32 -15.26 -16.35 16.68
CA LEU A 32 -15.19 -15.36 15.59
C LEU A 32 -16.58 -14.84 15.20
N GLU A 33 -17.56 -15.73 15.19
CA GLU A 33 -18.96 -15.38 14.88
C GLU A 33 -19.55 -14.40 15.89
N GLU A 34 -19.28 -14.61 17.18
CA GLU A 34 -19.73 -13.72 18.27
C GLU A 34 -19.04 -12.36 18.19
N ALA A 35 -17.72 -12.34 17.95
CA ALA A 35 -16.97 -11.11 17.78
C ALA A 35 -17.39 -10.33 16.51
N MET A 36 -17.71 -11.05 15.43
CA MET A 36 -18.24 -10.46 14.20
C MET A 36 -19.62 -9.82 14.43
N ALA A 37 -20.52 -10.49 15.14
CA ALA A 37 -21.83 -9.94 15.45
C ALA A 37 -21.71 -8.67 16.29
N ASP A 38 -20.91 -8.70 17.36
CA ASP A 38 -20.70 -7.54 18.22
C ASP A 38 -20.01 -6.37 17.47
N PHE A 39 -19.06 -6.68 16.60
CA PHE A 39 -18.39 -5.68 15.78
C PHE A 39 -19.36 -4.99 14.81
N LEU A 40 -20.14 -5.75 14.06
CA LEU A 40 -21.09 -5.23 13.08
C LEU A 40 -22.20 -4.40 13.73
N ASP A 41 -22.66 -4.80 14.92
CA ASP A 41 -23.72 -4.09 15.63
C ASP A 41 -23.23 -2.81 16.30
N ASN A 42 -21.99 -2.78 16.81
CA ASN A 42 -21.54 -1.72 17.70
C ASN A 42 -20.36 -0.89 17.16
N TYR A 43 -19.55 -1.41 16.24
CA TYR A 43 -18.28 -0.79 15.85
C TYR A 43 -18.11 -0.55 14.35
N GLU A 44 -18.87 -1.23 13.48
CA GLU A 44 -18.73 -1.15 12.01
C GLU A 44 -18.82 0.30 11.51
N THR A 45 -19.82 1.05 11.98
CA THR A 45 -20.03 2.43 11.54
C THR A 45 -18.83 3.33 11.86
N ASP A 46 -18.29 3.22 13.08
CA ASP A 46 -17.13 3.99 13.49
C ASP A 46 -15.87 3.57 12.72
N PHE A 47 -15.71 2.28 12.47
CA PHE A 47 -14.61 1.74 11.67
C PHE A 47 -14.65 2.26 10.24
N LEU A 48 -15.79 2.17 9.56
CA LEU A 48 -15.96 2.65 8.20
C LEU A 48 -15.77 4.18 8.10
N CYS A 49 -16.25 4.93 9.09
CA CYS A 49 -16.05 6.36 9.15
C CYS A 49 -14.56 6.74 9.29
N LYS A 50 -13.82 6.07 10.16
CA LYS A 50 -12.37 6.26 10.30
C LYS A 50 -11.62 5.91 9.01
N LYS A 51 -11.95 4.76 8.41
CA LYS A 51 -11.38 4.34 7.13
C LYS A 51 -11.62 5.40 6.05
N GLN A 52 -12.83 5.89 5.92
CA GLN A 52 -13.17 6.95 4.97
C GLN A 52 -12.36 8.24 5.22
N MET A 53 -12.14 8.60 6.49
CA MET A 53 -11.31 9.77 6.83
C MET A 53 -9.85 9.56 6.44
N GLU A 54 -9.30 8.38 6.67
CA GLU A 54 -7.95 8.00 6.27
C GLU A 54 -7.79 8.05 4.74
N ASP A 55 -8.71 7.45 4.00
CA ASP A 55 -8.72 7.48 2.54
C ASP A 55 -8.81 8.91 1.98
N ASN A 56 -9.65 9.76 2.57
CA ASN A 56 -9.75 11.16 2.19
C ASN A 56 -8.46 11.96 2.48
N LEU A 57 -7.78 11.64 3.57
CA LEU A 57 -6.51 12.28 3.92
C LEU A 57 -5.42 11.91 2.92
N GLU A 58 -5.30 10.64 2.58
CA GLU A 58 -4.32 10.16 1.61
C GLU A 58 -4.60 10.71 0.21
N GLN A 59 -5.87 10.74 -0.22
CA GLN A 59 -6.25 11.38 -1.48
C GLN A 59 -5.84 12.86 -1.53
N LYS A 60 -6.02 13.59 -0.43
CA LYS A 60 -5.56 14.99 -0.35
C LYS A 60 -4.04 15.12 -0.46
N GLN A 61 -3.28 14.18 0.09
CA GLN A 61 -1.83 14.16 -0.04
C GLN A 61 -1.39 13.90 -1.49
N GLU A 62 -2.06 12.96 -2.20
CA GLU A 62 -1.81 12.72 -3.62
C GLU A 62 -2.11 13.95 -4.48
N ILE A 63 -3.23 14.63 -4.25
CA ILE A 63 -3.59 15.87 -4.94
C ILE A 63 -2.55 16.97 -4.66
N GLN A 64 -2.06 17.08 -3.42
CA GLN A 64 -1.04 18.07 -3.07
C GLN A 64 0.30 17.79 -3.78
N ARG A 65 0.67 16.52 -3.88
CA ARG A 65 1.88 16.07 -4.60
C ARG A 65 1.75 16.35 -6.10
N TYR A 66 0.59 16.03 -6.68
CA TYR A 66 0.27 16.36 -8.08
C TYR A 66 0.37 17.86 -8.33
N LYS A 67 -0.23 18.68 -7.46
CA LYS A 67 -0.15 20.12 -7.53
C LYS A 67 1.30 20.61 -7.60
N TRP A 68 2.14 20.10 -6.73
CA TRP A 68 3.56 20.49 -6.69
C TRP A 68 4.26 20.14 -8.01
N ILE A 69 4.12 18.92 -8.51
CA ILE A 69 4.72 18.44 -9.76
C ILE A 69 4.27 19.28 -10.96
N GLU A 70 2.98 19.51 -11.11
CA GLU A 70 2.45 20.26 -12.24
C GLU A 70 2.80 21.75 -12.15
N SER A 71 2.85 22.33 -10.94
CA SER A 71 3.31 23.69 -10.73
C SER A 71 4.77 23.90 -11.16
N GLU A 72 5.63 22.92 -10.87
CA GLU A 72 7.03 22.96 -11.33
C GLU A 72 7.13 22.89 -12.87
N LYS A 73 6.32 22.05 -13.51
CA LYS A 73 6.30 21.94 -14.97
C LYS A 73 5.80 23.22 -15.65
N GLU A 74 4.74 23.83 -15.09
CA GLU A 74 4.15 25.06 -15.64
C GLU A 74 4.92 26.32 -15.24
N GLY A 75 5.88 26.23 -14.30
CA GLY A 75 6.66 27.36 -13.80
C GLY A 75 5.86 28.34 -12.94
N HIS A 76 4.66 27.98 -12.51
CA HIS A 76 3.80 28.77 -11.60
C HIS A 76 2.87 27.89 -10.80
N ASP A 77 2.35 28.38 -9.68
CA ASP A 77 1.37 27.64 -8.85
C ASP A 77 0.04 27.50 -9.58
N ILE A 78 -0.33 26.25 -9.94
CA ILE A 78 -1.61 25.94 -10.62
C ILE A 78 -2.83 26.07 -9.69
N GLY A 79 -2.62 26.17 -8.39
CA GLY A 79 -3.67 26.27 -7.39
C GLY A 79 -4.29 24.90 -7.02
N LYS A 80 -4.82 24.83 -5.79
CA LYS A 80 -5.37 23.57 -5.23
C LYS A 80 -6.60 23.08 -5.98
N GLN A 81 -7.46 23.98 -6.42
CA GLN A 81 -8.72 23.62 -7.08
C GLN A 81 -8.48 22.99 -8.45
N LYS A 82 -7.63 23.60 -9.28
CA LYS A 82 -7.25 23.05 -10.59
C LYS A 82 -6.58 21.70 -10.41
N ALA A 83 -5.61 21.60 -9.51
CA ALA A 83 -4.92 20.35 -9.21
C ALA A 83 -5.86 19.22 -8.79
N ALA A 84 -6.84 19.52 -7.92
CA ALA A 84 -7.83 18.53 -7.48
C ALA A 84 -8.71 18.02 -8.61
N LEU A 85 -9.23 18.91 -9.44
CA LEU A 85 -10.09 18.54 -10.56
C LEU A 85 -9.33 17.69 -11.59
N GLU A 86 -8.13 18.12 -11.99
CA GLU A 86 -7.32 17.39 -12.94
C GLU A 86 -6.86 16.02 -12.39
N TRP A 87 -6.48 15.96 -11.10
CA TRP A 87 -6.09 14.71 -10.48
C TRP A 87 -7.26 13.73 -10.41
N ILE A 88 -8.44 14.18 -9.99
CA ILE A 88 -9.65 13.34 -9.92
C ILE A 88 -10.01 12.80 -11.31
N GLU A 89 -9.98 13.64 -12.33
CA GLU A 89 -10.29 13.24 -13.70
C GLU A 89 -9.29 12.21 -14.25
N LYS A 90 -7.99 12.44 -14.03
CA LYS A 90 -6.94 11.60 -14.60
C LYS A 90 -6.67 10.32 -13.79
N TYR A 91 -6.74 10.40 -12.47
CA TYR A 91 -6.19 9.36 -11.58
C TYR A 91 -7.18 8.87 -10.52
N GLY A 92 -8.23 9.61 -10.21
CA GLY A 92 -9.13 9.28 -9.11
C GLY A 92 -9.81 7.91 -9.26
N GLY A 93 -10.13 7.49 -10.50
CA GLY A 93 -10.66 6.16 -10.77
C GLY A 93 -9.64 5.05 -10.49
N ILE A 94 -8.45 5.17 -11.05
CA ILE A 94 -7.37 4.20 -10.90
C ILE A 94 -6.98 4.05 -9.42
N TRP A 95 -6.82 5.18 -8.71
CA TRP A 95 -6.48 5.19 -7.30
C TRP A 95 -7.52 4.46 -6.43
N ARG A 96 -8.80 4.60 -6.75
CA ARG A 96 -9.88 3.91 -6.04
C ARG A 96 -9.88 2.42 -6.34
N GLU A 97 -9.75 2.03 -7.62
CA GLU A 97 -9.70 0.63 -8.04
C GLU A 97 -8.51 -0.12 -7.40
N GLU A 98 -7.34 0.51 -7.31
CA GLU A 98 -6.18 -0.05 -6.62
C GLU A 98 -6.48 -0.35 -5.14
N ARG A 99 -7.12 0.57 -4.44
CA ARG A 99 -7.50 0.40 -3.03
C ARG A 99 -8.54 -0.69 -2.84
N GLU A 100 -9.58 -0.70 -3.66
CA GLU A 100 -10.61 -1.74 -3.61
C GLU A 100 -10.04 -3.12 -3.94
N SER A 101 -9.09 -3.20 -4.87
CA SER A 101 -8.43 -4.46 -5.21
C SER A 101 -7.62 -5.01 -4.03
N LEU A 102 -6.85 -4.16 -3.35
CA LEU A 102 -6.10 -4.56 -2.15
C LEU A 102 -7.01 -5.05 -1.03
N GLU A 103 -8.12 -4.38 -0.82
CA GLU A 103 -9.09 -4.74 0.21
C GLU A 103 -9.82 -6.07 -0.07
N LYS A 104 -10.08 -6.37 -1.35
CA LYS A 104 -10.82 -7.58 -1.76
C LYS A 104 -9.94 -8.82 -1.91
N ASN A 105 -8.75 -8.65 -2.50
CA ASN A 105 -7.93 -9.78 -2.94
C ASN A 105 -6.82 -10.15 -1.95
N GLY A 106 -6.60 -9.30 -0.93
CA GLY A 106 -5.47 -9.47 -0.05
C GLY A 106 -4.14 -9.19 -0.78
N PHE A 107 -3.04 -9.50 -0.11
CA PHE A 107 -1.70 -9.37 -0.67
C PHE A 107 -0.79 -10.44 -0.09
N ILE A 108 0.29 -10.70 -0.80
CA ILE A 108 1.43 -11.49 -0.31
C ILE A 108 2.64 -10.59 -0.14
N GLY A 109 3.53 -10.92 0.77
CA GLY A 109 4.69 -10.10 1.11
C GLY A 109 6.01 -10.84 0.97
N GLN A 110 7.07 -10.09 0.68
CA GLN A 110 8.45 -10.56 0.65
C GLN A 110 9.39 -9.46 1.13
N VAL A 111 10.40 -9.83 1.92
CA VAL A 111 11.44 -8.92 2.40
C VAL A 111 12.76 -9.24 1.71
N VAL A 112 13.43 -8.22 1.21
CA VAL A 112 14.76 -8.33 0.57
C VAL A 112 15.73 -7.42 1.32
N LYS A 113 16.81 -7.99 1.84
CA LYS A 113 17.88 -7.24 2.51
C LYS A 113 18.89 -6.74 1.49
N ILE A 114 19.32 -5.50 1.62
CA ILE A 114 20.35 -4.89 0.79
C ILE A 114 21.74 -5.25 1.32
N GLU A 115 22.47 -6.03 0.55
CA GLU A 115 23.80 -6.52 0.94
C GLU A 115 24.95 -5.71 0.30
N HIS A 116 24.66 -4.89 -0.70
CA HIS A 116 25.66 -4.09 -1.37
C HIS A 116 26.17 -2.94 -0.50
N LYS A 117 27.50 -2.85 -0.27
CA LYS A 117 28.15 -1.89 0.64
C LYS A 117 27.84 -0.43 0.35
N ASN A 118 27.65 -0.07 -0.92
CA ASN A 118 27.34 1.30 -1.37
C ASN A 118 25.83 1.57 -1.46
N GLY A 119 24.99 0.63 -0.99
CA GLY A 119 23.55 0.71 -1.20
C GLY A 119 23.14 0.33 -2.62
N THR A 120 21.87 0.52 -2.94
CA THR A 120 21.30 0.16 -4.24
C THR A 120 20.33 1.25 -4.70
N HIS A 121 20.45 1.63 -5.98
CA HIS A 121 19.48 2.48 -6.66
C HIS A 121 18.41 1.61 -7.31
N ILE A 122 17.18 1.75 -6.85
CA ILE A 122 16.04 0.98 -7.33
C ILE A 122 15.29 1.81 -8.36
N ASP A 123 15.27 1.34 -9.59
CA ASP A 123 14.48 1.95 -10.67
C ASP A 123 13.02 1.50 -10.55
N ILE A 124 12.16 2.44 -10.17
CA ILE A 124 10.73 2.17 -9.97
C ILE A 124 10.04 1.83 -11.31
N ALA A 125 10.52 2.36 -12.44
CA ALA A 125 9.95 2.03 -13.74
C ALA A 125 10.12 0.54 -14.09
N LYS A 126 11.25 -0.06 -13.72
CA LYS A 126 11.47 -1.51 -13.90
C LYS A 126 10.56 -2.36 -13.02
N LEU A 127 10.30 -1.95 -11.80
CA LEU A 127 9.34 -2.63 -10.93
C LEU A 127 7.90 -2.48 -11.44
N ALA A 128 7.56 -1.31 -11.96
CA ALA A 128 6.26 -1.09 -12.59
C ALA A 128 6.08 -1.93 -13.87
N GLU A 129 7.15 -2.17 -14.62
CA GLU A 129 7.13 -3.09 -15.77
C GLU A 129 6.90 -4.53 -15.32
N ILE A 130 7.57 -5.00 -14.27
CA ILE A 130 7.30 -6.30 -13.66
C ILE A 130 5.83 -6.39 -13.25
N ALA A 131 5.30 -5.40 -12.55
CA ALA A 131 3.91 -5.38 -12.11
C ALA A 131 2.91 -5.50 -13.27
N ARG A 132 3.18 -4.84 -14.41
CA ARG A 132 2.36 -4.95 -15.63
C ARG A 132 2.48 -6.33 -16.28
N ASN A 133 3.69 -6.88 -16.39
CA ASN A 133 3.95 -8.17 -17.03
C ASN A 133 3.29 -9.34 -16.28
N PHE A 134 3.10 -9.20 -14.98
CA PHE A 134 2.46 -10.22 -14.14
C PHE A 134 1.00 -9.93 -13.81
N ASP A 135 0.43 -8.85 -14.36
CA ASP A 135 -0.95 -8.40 -14.12
C ASP A 135 -1.27 -8.34 -12.61
N CYS A 136 -0.41 -7.65 -11.89
CA CYS A 136 -0.53 -7.49 -10.44
C CYS A 136 -0.14 -6.08 -10.02
N ASP A 137 -0.47 -5.71 -8.78
CA ASP A 137 0.02 -4.50 -8.14
C ASP A 137 1.14 -4.83 -7.17
N ILE A 138 2.21 -4.03 -7.21
CA ILE A 138 3.36 -4.15 -6.32
C ILE A 138 3.48 -2.86 -5.52
N TYR A 139 3.65 -3.01 -4.23
CA TYR A 139 3.89 -1.93 -3.28
C TYR A 139 5.22 -2.16 -2.58
N ILE A 140 5.95 -1.08 -2.34
CA ILE A 140 7.27 -1.09 -1.73
C ILE A 140 7.25 -0.29 -0.43
N HIS A 141 7.93 -0.79 0.59
CA HIS A 141 8.23 -0.06 1.80
C HIS A 141 9.72 -0.11 2.13
N LEU A 142 10.27 1.08 2.45
CA LEU A 142 11.58 1.26 3.05
C LEU A 142 11.43 2.10 4.31
N SER A 143 12.23 1.82 5.33
CA SER A 143 12.14 2.49 6.64
C SER A 143 12.37 4.01 6.60
N ARG A 144 13.05 4.51 5.57
CA ARG A 144 13.37 5.94 5.37
C ARG A 144 12.66 6.56 4.16
N MET A 145 11.55 5.97 3.75
CA MET A 145 10.83 6.46 2.58
C MET A 145 10.09 7.76 2.91
N GLU A 146 10.39 8.81 2.15
CA GLU A 146 9.74 10.12 2.29
C GLU A 146 8.43 10.22 1.51
N HIS A 147 8.23 9.32 0.53
CA HIS A 147 7.08 9.31 -0.35
C HIS A 147 6.38 7.96 -0.28
N TYR A 148 5.12 7.99 0.08
CA TYR A 148 4.23 6.83 0.06
C TYR A 148 2.86 7.26 -0.45
N ASN A 149 2.10 6.32 -0.98
CA ASN A 149 0.75 6.58 -1.48
C ASN A 149 -0.26 5.50 -1.07
N PHE A 150 0.18 4.57 -0.23
CA PHE A 150 -0.67 3.53 0.31
C PHE A 150 -0.30 3.23 1.76
N LYS A 151 -1.31 3.12 2.61
CA LYS A 151 -1.15 2.84 4.04
C LYS A 151 -1.86 1.55 4.40
N LEU A 152 -1.09 0.57 4.84
CA LEU A 152 -1.62 -0.72 5.22
C LEU A 152 -1.90 -0.76 6.72
N PHE A 153 -3.14 -1.11 7.10
CA PHE A 153 -3.56 -1.25 8.50
C PHE A 153 -3.17 -0.09 9.42
N GLY A 154 -3.23 1.14 8.90
CA GLY A 154 -3.03 2.36 9.67
C GLY A 154 -1.63 2.61 10.20
N LYS A 155 -0.63 1.76 9.91
CA LYS A 155 0.70 1.88 10.52
C LYS A 155 1.86 1.82 9.54
N LYS A 156 1.75 1.10 8.43
CA LYS A 156 2.86 0.91 7.51
C LYS A 156 2.57 1.53 6.16
N GLU A 157 3.50 2.33 5.70
CA GLU A 157 3.37 3.16 4.51
C GLU A 157 4.09 2.52 3.34
N TYR A 158 3.43 2.44 2.20
CA TYR A 158 3.94 1.82 0.99
C TYR A 158 3.83 2.76 -0.21
N LEU A 159 4.67 2.53 -1.18
CA LEU A 159 4.63 3.17 -2.49
C LEU A 159 4.14 2.17 -3.54
N ASN A 160 3.04 2.47 -4.23
CA ASN A 160 2.63 1.71 -5.40
C ASN A 160 3.60 2.02 -6.55
N VAL A 161 4.28 0.99 -7.06
CA VAL A 161 5.28 1.16 -8.13
C VAL A 161 4.68 1.63 -9.45
N LYS A 162 3.37 1.39 -9.68
CA LYS A 162 2.65 1.86 -10.88
C LYS A 162 2.15 3.30 -10.76
N SER A 163 2.23 3.91 -9.58
CA SER A 163 1.78 5.29 -9.40
C SER A 163 2.63 6.24 -10.23
N ILE A 164 1.98 7.12 -10.97
CA ILE A 164 2.65 8.17 -11.74
C ILE A 164 3.37 9.20 -10.86
N LEU A 165 3.00 9.26 -9.58
CA LEU A 165 3.61 10.13 -8.58
C LEU A 165 4.79 9.44 -7.86
N SER A 166 5.11 8.21 -8.25
CA SER A 166 6.26 7.51 -7.72
C SER A 166 7.56 8.21 -8.13
N PRO A 167 8.55 8.31 -7.22
CA PRO A 167 9.86 8.80 -7.58
C PRO A 167 10.47 7.88 -8.64
N LYS A 168 11.32 8.43 -9.51
CA LYS A 168 11.99 7.63 -10.53
C LYS A 168 12.89 6.56 -9.92
N PHE A 169 13.55 6.89 -8.83
CA PHE A 169 14.46 6.00 -8.11
C PHE A 169 14.21 6.06 -6.61
N LEU A 170 14.38 4.92 -5.96
CA LEU A 170 14.51 4.81 -4.51
C LEU A 170 15.94 4.42 -4.16
N ASN A 171 16.49 5.03 -3.14
CA ASN A 171 17.82 4.72 -2.62
C ASN A 171 17.68 3.87 -1.38
N ALA A 172 18.20 2.66 -1.44
CA ALA A 172 18.29 1.78 -0.26
C ALA A 172 19.76 1.65 0.16
N THR A 173 20.03 1.78 1.45
CA THR A 173 21.36 1.71 2.03
C THR A 173 21.75 0.28 2.39
N HIS A 174 23.06 0.04 2.58
CA HIS A 174 23.52 -1.26 3.04
C HIS A 174 22.89 -1.63 4.38
N GLY A 175 22.46 -2.87 4.50
CA GLY A 175 21.80 -3.42 5.70
C GLY A 175 20.32 -3.07 5.82
N GLU A 176 19.80 -2.15 4.99
CA GLU A 176 18.39 -1.83 4.95
C GLU A 176 17.56 -2.97 4.33
N SER A 177 16.33 -3.11 4.78
CA SER A 177 15.40 -4.10 4.25
C SER A 177 14.33 -3.41 3.43
N ILE A 178 14.10 -3.93 2.23
CA ILE A 178 12.99 -3.54 1.37
C ILE A 178 11.89 -4.57 1.58
N GLU A 179 10.72 -4.10 1.91
CA GLU A 179 9.54 -4.95 1.95
C GLU A 179 8.69 -4.69 0.71
N PHE A 180 8.34 -5.77 0.05
CA PHE A 180 7.42 -5.79 -1.07
C PHE A 180 6.12 -6.44 -0.62
N ILE A 181 5.01 -5.88 -1.02
CA ILE A 181 3.72 -6.55 -1.01
C ILE A 181 3.13 -6.52 -2.41
N ALA A 182 2.42 -7.55 -2.80
CA ALA A 182 1.77 -7.62 -4.10
C ALA A 182 0.40 -8.27 -4.01
N THR A 183 -0.49 -7.84 -4.88
CA THR A 183 -1.84 -8.37 -5.05
C THR A 183 -2.15 -8.59 -6.53
N GLY A 184 -3.00 -9.56 -6.82
CA GLY A 184 -3.36 -9.93 -8.18
C GLY A 184 -3.01 -11.39 -8.53
N GLY A 185 -3.38 -11.83 -9.73
CA GLY A 185 -3.35 -13.24 -10.10
C GLY A 185 -1.97 -13.91 -10.08
N ARG A 186 -0.90 -13.15 -10.34
CA ARG A 186 0.49 -13.65 -10.38
C ARG A 186 1.41 -12.89 -9.42
N ALA A 187 0.86 -12.44 -8.31
CA ALA A 187 1.57 -11.64 -7.32
C ALA A 187 2.84 -12.33 -6.79
N LYS A 188 2.82 -13.65 -6.60
CA LYS A 188 4.00 -14.41 -6.15
C LYS A 188 5.15 -14.33 -7.14
N ASP A 189 4.88 -14.58 -8.42
CA ASP A 189 5.90 -14.54 -9.48
C ASP A 189 6.48 -13.13 -9.61
N ALA A 190 5.63 -12.10 -9.49
CA ALA A 190 6.05 -10.71 -9.53
C ALA A 190 6.97 -10.33 -8.36
N LEU A 191 6.69 -10.81 -7.15
CA LEU A 191 7.56 -10.60 -5.99
C LEU A 191 8.92 -11.29 -6.18
N GLU A 192 8.93 -12.52 -6.68
CA GLU A 192 10.17 -13.24 -6.97
C GLU A 192 11.01 -12.51 -8.03
N ALA A 193 10.37 -12.00 -9.10
CA ALA A 193 11.04 -11.21 -10.14
C ALA A 193 11.58 -9.89 -9.57
N SER A 194 10.82 -9.20 -8.73
CA SER A 194 11.26 -7.96 -8.07
C SER A 194 12.44 -8.20 -7.14
N ALA A 195 12.39 -9.26 -6.35
CA ALA A 195 13.49 -9.65 -5.46
C ALA A 195 14.77 -10.01 -6.24
N ARG A 196 14.63 -10.68 -7.40
CA ARG A 196 15.75 -10.98 -8.29
C ARG A 196 16.36 -9.70 -8.85
N LEU A 197 15.54 -8.78 -9.37
CA LEU A 197 16.00 -7.49 -9.87
C LEU A 197 16.84 -6.75 -8.81
N ILE A 198 16.37 -6.70 -7.56
CA ILE A 198 17.11 -6.03 -6.48
C ILE A 198 18.44 -6.72 -6.19
N ARG A 199 18.49 -8.05 -6.19
CA ARG A 199 19.74 -8.81 -5.95
C ARG A 199 20.73 -8.63 -7.10
N GLU A 200 20.27 -8.57 -8.35
CA GLU A 200 21.12 -8.31 -9.51
C GLU A 200 21.70 -6.90 -9.54
N LEU A 201 20.94 -5.91 -9.05
CA LEU A 201 21.43 -4.54 -8.84
C LEU A 201 22.45 -4.44 -7.70
N SER A 202 22.57 -5.50 -6.88
CA SER A 202 23.53 -5.65 -5.79
C SER A 202 24.51 -6.79 -6.11
N PRO A 203 25.42 -6.64 -7.11
CA PRO A 203 26.31 -7.72 -7.48
C PRO A 203 27.15 -8.14 -6.28
N SER A 204 27.02 -9.38 -5.85
CA SER A 204 27.92 -10.03 -4.93
C SER A 204 29.33 -9.96 -5.54
N LEU A 205 30.26 -9.32 -4.87
CA LEU A 205 31.68 -9.47 -5.17
C LEU A 205 32.00 -10.97 -5.07
N SER A 206 32.07 -11.62 -6.23
CA SER A 206 32.74 -12.93 -6.31
C SER A 206 34.20 -12.67 -5.93
N VAL A 207 34.59 -13.21 -4.80
CA VAL A 207 35.99 -13.30 -4.37
C VAL A 207 36.72 -14.30 -5.25
#